data_5c2ff8371ae91a9adc4b948dad1e1056
#
_entry.id   5c2ff8371ae91a9adc4b948dad1e1056
#
_cell.length_a   1.000
_cell.length_b   1.000
_cell.length_c   1.000
_cell.angle_alpha   90.00
_cell.angle_beta   90.00
_cell.angle_gamma   90.00
#
_symmetry.space_group_name_H-M   'P 1'
#
loop_
_entity.id
_entity.type
_entity.pdbx_description
1 polymer ?
#
loop_
_entity_poly.entity_id
_entity_poly.type
_entity_poly.pdbx_seq_one_letter_code
_entity_poly.pdbx_strand_id
1 'polypeptide(L)'
;MPDDKPFFLAQNSGFDVATATDELLHAQQNSAVAADSLTETQYFGFCIPEERIHGYGYLWCHPNLKVVSGGLFVWRGHKRSVVHGELCDYRDFMSDKALKDDLHNYRLDNGYGVKIVVPLEHQVVTYADAKRQNSIALDVRALDRKSVV
;
A
#
# COMPACT_ATOMS: atom_id res chain seq x y z
N MET A 1 -35.32 -1.22 -9.55
CA MET A 1 -33.90 -1.53 -9.83
C MET A 1 -33.19 -1.57 -8.50
N PRO A 2 -32.42 -2.60 -8.17
CA PRO A 2 -31.65 -2.60 -6.94
C PRO A 2 -30.64 -1.43 -7.03
N ASP A 3 -30.49 -0.73 -5.92
CA ASP A 3 -29.60 0.41 -5.79
C ASP A 3 -28.16 -0.05 -6.08
N ASP A 4 -27.59 0.35 -7.22
CA ASP A 4 -26.26 -0.03 -7.71
C ASP A 4 -25.10 0.55 -6.86
N LYS A 5 -25.37 0.93 -5.63
CA LYS A 5 -24.33 1.44 -4.71
C LYS A 5 -23.54 0.28 -4.12
N PRO A 6 -22.21 0.31 -4.16
CA PRO A 6 -21.41 -0.70 -3.51
C PRO A 6 -21.79 -0.81 -2.03
N PHE A 7 -21.87 -2.02 -1.52
CA PHE A 7 -22.31 -2.34 -0.16
C PHE A 7 -21.66 -1.46 0.93
N PHE A 8 -20.38 -1.15 0.80
CA PHE A 8 -19.62 -0.35 1.78
C PHE A 8 -19.64 1.16 1.50
N LEU A 9 -20.25 1.60 0.42
CA LEU A 9 -20.46 3.03 0.10
C LEU A 9 -21.93 3.42 0.20
N ALA A 10 -22.78 2.59 0.82
CA ALA A 10 -24.15 2.94 1.10
C ALA A 10 -24.20 4.22 1.93
N GLN A 11 -25.06 5.15 1.55
CA GLN A 11 -25.35 6.32 2.39
C GLN A 11 -25.69 5.83 3.80
N ASN A 12 -25.05 6.43 4.81
CA ASN A 12 -25.15 6.07 6.23
C ASN A 12 -24.35 4.82 6.66
N SER A 13 -23.37 4.36 5.86
CA SER A 13 -22.44 3.30 6.32
C SER A 13 -21.53 3.72 7.48
N GLY A 14 -21.43 5.03 7.76
CA GLY A 14 -20.49 5.59 8.72
C GLY A 14 -19.05 5.69 8.19
N PHE A 15 -18.82 5.38 6.91
CA PHE A 15 -17.54 5.53 6.25
C PHE A 15 -17.60 6.68 5.25
N ASP A 16 -16.56 7.49 5.23
CA ASP A 16 -16.36 8.51 4.21
C ASP A 16 -15.96 7.86 2.87
N VAL A 17 -16.34 8.51 1.78
CA VAL A 17 -15.92 8.09 0.45
C VAL A 17 -14.46 8.47 0.27
N ALA A 18 -13.61 7.51 -0.11
CA ALA A 18 -12.21 7.79 -0.42
C ALA A 18 -12.07 8.87 -1.51
N THR A 19 -11.13 9.76 -1.30
CA THR A 19 -10.82 10.89 -2.18
C THR A 19 -9.35 10.84 -2.60
N ALA A 20 -8.97 11.60 -3.60
CA ALA A 20 -7.59 11.68 -4.05
C ALA A 20 -6.62 12.14 -2.93
N THR A 21 -7.13 12.84 -1.93
CA THR A 21 -6.32 13.31 -0.79
C THR A 21 -5.95 12.18 0.17
N ASP A 22 -6.67 11.06 0.15
CA ASP A 22 -6.36 9.89 1.00
C ASP A 22 -5.08 9.17 0.56
N GLU A 23 -4.55 9.49 -0.61
CA GLU A 23 -3.26 9.00 -1.11
C GLU A 23 -2.09 9.95 -0.83
N LEU A 24 -2.33 11.05 -0.11
CA LEU A 24 -1.29 11.99 0.31
C LEU A 24 -0.81 11.66 1.72
N LEU A 25 0.42 12.07 2.00
CA LEU A 25 0.92 12.08 3.36
C LEU A 25 0.23 13.22 4.14
N HIS A 26 -0.59 12.86 5.11
CA HIS A 26 -1.24 13.86 5.95
C HIS A 26 -0.25 14.39 6.97
N ALA A 27 0.18 15.62 6.76
CA ALA A 27 0.97 16.33 7.75
C ALA A 27 0.17 16.47 9.05
N GLN A 28 0.87 16.52 10.15
CA GLN A 28 0.31 16.67 11.50
C GLN A 28 -0.91 17.59 11.54
N GLN A 29 -2.09 17.03 11.68
CA GLN A 29 -3.33 17.77 11.67
C GLN A 29 -3.80 18.19 13.05
N ASN A 30 -3.22 17.64 14.14
CA ASN A 30 -3.80 17.90 15.45
C ASN A 30 -2.77 17.83 16.58
N SER A 31 -2.59 18.96 17.26
CA SER A 31 -1.77 19.04 18.48
C SER A 31 -2.36 18.30 19.68
N ALA A 32 -3.61 17.81 19.61
CA ALA A 32 -4.27 17.10 20.69
C ALA A 32 -3.91 15.61 20.76
N VAL A 33 -3.35 15.05 19.68
CA VAL A 33 -2.87 13.68 19.63
C VAL A 33 -1.36 13.70 19.84
N ALA A 34 -0.82 12.82 20.65
CA ALA A 34 0.61 12.71 20.82
C ALA A 34 1.28 12.56 19.43
N ALA A 35 2.28 13.39 19.16
CA ALA A 35 2.90 13.50 17.84
C ALA A 35 3.45 12.15 17.31
N ASP A 36 3.82 11.26 18.22
CA ASP A 36 4.32 9.91 17.92
C ASP A 36 3.23 8.88 17.61
N SER A 37 1.97 9.23 17.81
CA SER A 37 0.83 8.31 17.57
C SER A 37 0.25 8.43 16.16
N LEU A 38 0.59 9.49 15.40
CA LEU A 38 0.12 9.61 14.02
C LEU A 38 0.77 8.55 13.13
N THR A 39 -0.06 7.79 12.47
CA THR A 39 0.36 6.69 11.59
C THR A 39 -0.37 6.79 10.26
N GLU A 40 0.38 6.75 9.18
CA GLU A 40 -0.12 6.61 7.81
C GLU A 40 0.26 5.24 7.27
N THR A 41 -0.64 4.60 6.54
CA THR A 41 -0.39 3.27 5.98
C THR A 41 -0.83 3.18 4.53
N GLN A 42 -0.08 2.42 3.74
CA GLN A 42 -0.50 1.99 2.41
C GLN A 42 -0.38 0.47 2.30
N TYR A 43 -1.38 -0.17 1.71
CA TYR A 43 -1.44 -1.62 1.52
C TYR A 43 -1.86 -1.97 0.10
N PHE A 44 -1.06 -2.80 -0.55
CA PHE A 44 -1.36 -3.33 -1.88
C PHE A 44 -1.29 -4.86 -1.85
N GLY A 45 -2.45 -5.49 -1.68
CA GLY A 45 -2.57 -6.95 -1.73
C GLY A 45 -2.79 -7.43 -3.17
N PHE A 46 -2.24 -8.60 -3.50
CA PHE A 46 -2.47 -9.24 -4.79
C PHE A 46 -2.55 -10.77 -4.67
N CYS A 47 -3.23 -11.36 -5.64
CA CYS A 47 -3.36 -12.80 -5.77
C CYS A 47 -3.36 -13.18 -7.26
N ILE A 48 -2.59 -14.22 -7.59
CA ILE A 48 -2.59 -14.87 -8.91
C ILE A 48 -3.01 -16.32 -8.69
N PRO A 49 -4.33 -16.62 -8.75
CA PRO A 49 -4.87 -17.92 -8.35
C PRO A 49 -4.28 -19.08 -9.16
N GLU A 50 -4.09 -18.90 -10.46
CA GLU A 50 -3.58 -19.91 -11.40
C GLU A 50 -2.18 -20.38 -11.00
N GLU A 51 -1.38 -19.47 -10.47
CA GLU A 51 -0.02 -19.73 -10.01
C GLU A 51 0.05 -20.03 -8.52
N ARG A 52 -1.07 -19.90 -7.81
CA ARG A 52 -1.14 -19.97 -6.34
C ARG A 52 -0.19 -18.99 -5.66
N ILE A 53 0.06 -17.84 -6.30
CA ILE A 53 0.89 -16.76 -5.77
C ILE A 53 0.01 -15.76 -5.04
N HIS A 54 0.48 -15.36 -3.87
CA HIS A 54 -0.13 -14.32 -3.06
C HIS A 54 0.97 -13.38 -2.59
N GLY A 55 0.59 -12.15 -2.33
CA GLY A 55 1.54 -11.21 -1.79
C GLY A 55 0.90 -9.90 -1.38
N TYR A 56 1.69 -9.09 -0.72
CA TYR A 56 1.32 -7.72 -0.43
C TYR A 56 2.56 -6.84 -0.25
N GLY A 57 2.42 -5.60 -0.69
CA GLY A 57 3.29 -4.51 -0.32
C GLY A 57 2.66 -3.71 0.82
N TYR A 58 3.47 -3.26 1.75
CA TYR A 58 3.01 -2.50 2.90
C TYR A 58 3.97 -1.38 3.23
N LEU A 59 3.41 -0.23 3.53
CA LEU A 59 4.09 0.91 4.12
C LEU A 59 3.42 1.27 5.44
N TRP A 60 4.23 1.54 6.44
CA TRP A 60 3.83 2.10 7.71
C TRP A 60 4.71 3.31 8.00
N CYS A 61 4.13 4.48 8.04
CA CYS A 61 4.84 5.75 8.20
C CYS A 61 4.40 6.45 9.49
N HIS A 62 5.38 6.95 10.21
CA HIS A 62 5.19 7.87 11.33
C HIS A 62 5.78 9.25 10.95
N PRO A 63 4.98 10.14 10.35
CA PRO A 63 5.47 11.41 9.81
C PRO A 63 6.16 12.27 10.85
N ASN A 64 5.63 12.30 12.06
CA ASN A 64 6.16 13.12 13.13
C ASN A 64 7.46 12.58 13.74
N LEU A 65 7.73 11.27 13.59
CA LEU A 65 8.97 10.63 14.03
C LEU A 65 10.02 10.58 12.91
N LYS A 66 9.67 10.98 11.70
CA LYS A 66 10.54 10.94 10.51
C LYS A 66 11.04 9.54 10.17
N VAL A 67 10.19 8.52 10.40
CA VAL A 67 10.51 7.13 10.12
C VAL A 67 9.43 6.44 9.32
N VAL A 68 9.87 5.48 8.52
CA VAL A 68 8.99 4.59 7.78
C VAL A 68 9.42 3.13 7.98
N SER A 69 8.45 2.22 7.93
CA SER A 69 8.67 0.78 7.86
C SER A 69 7.92 0.26 6.64
N GLY A 70 8.50 -0.67 5.90
CA GLY A 70 7.80 -1.16 4.72
C GLY A 70 8.57 -2.19 3.92
N GLY A 71 7.86 -2.77 2.97
CA GLY A 71 8.44 -3.77 2.10
C GLY A 71 7.42 -4.62 1.39
N LEU A 72 7.88 -5.76 0.87
CA LEU A 72 7.09 -6.67 0.06
C LEU A 72 7.20 -8.11 0.58
N PHE A 73 6.07 -8.78 0.58
CA PHE A 73 5.94 -10.20 0.91
C PHE A 73 5.30 -10.94 -0.26
N VAL A 74 5.89 -12.07 -0.65
CA VAL A 74 5.34 -12.94 -1.69
C VAL A 74 5.49 -14.39 -1.27
N TRP A 75 4.44 -15.18 -1.44
CA TRP A 75 4.48 -16.62 -1.18
C TRP A 75 3.64 -17.39 -2.20
N ARG A 76 4.03 -18.64 -2.42
CA ARG A 76 3.32 -19.58 -3.26
C ARG A 76 2.64 -20.65 -2.41
N GLY A 77 1.36 -20.90 -2.67
CA GLY A 77 0.57 -21.88 -1.95
C GLY A 77 0.37 -21.53 -0.49
N HIS A 78 0.13 -22.53 0.35
CA HIS A 78 -0.08 -22.34 1.78
C HIS A 78 1.25 -22.36 2.53
N LYS A 79 1.50 -21.37 3.36
CA LYS A 79 2.71 -21.26 4.19
C LYS A 79 2.31 -21.12 5.66
N ARG A 80 3.19 -21.56 6.55
CA ARG A 80 2.99 -21.40 8.01
C ARG A 80 3.02 -19.94 8.44
N SER A 81 3.80 -19.12 7.75
CA SER A 81 4.02 -17.72 8.07
C SER A 81 4.59 -17.04 6.82
N VAL A 82 4.39 -15.73 6.70
CA VAL A 82 4.90 -14.91 5.60
C VAL A 82 6.43 -14.95 5.47
N VAL A 83 7.14 -15.17 6.57
CA VAL A 83 8.61 -15.29 6.56
C VAL A 83 9.13 -16.56 5.89
N HIS A 84 8.25 -17.54 5.63
CA HIS A 84 8.56 -18.75 4.85
C HIS A 84 8.21 -18.59 3.36
N GLY A 85 7.86 -17.39 2.95
CA GLY A 85 7.57 -17.07 1.55
C GLY A 85 8.81 -17.04 0.67
N GLU A 86 8.57 -16.96 -0.61
CA GLU A 86 9.60 -16.82 -1.65
C GLU A 86 10.30 -15.45 -1.56
N LEU A 87 9.58 -14.44 -1.07
CA LEU A 87 10.12 -13.12 -0.74
C LEU A 87 9.52 -12.63 0.57
N CYS A 88 10.39 -12.25 1.49
CA CYS A 88 10.06 -11.52 2.70
C CYS A 88 11.15 -10.46 2.89
N ASP A 89 10.88 -9.25 2.46
CA ASP A 89 11.78 -8.12 2.64
C ASP A 89 10.99 -6.93 3.20
N TYR A 90 10.95 -6.88 4.51
CA TYR A 90 10.33 -5.80 5.26
C TYR A 90 11.38 -5.20 6.19
N ARG A 91 11.50 -3.89 6.20
CA ARG A 91 12.43 -3.17 7.06
C ARG A 91 11.71 -2.15 7.91
N ASP A 92 12.11 -2.12 9.17
CA ASP A 92 11.62 -1.15 10.14
C ASP A 92 12.55 0.06 10.23
N PHE A 93 11.98 1.17 10.65
CA PHE A 93 12.69 2.38 11.07
C PHE A 93 13.66 2.95 10.03
N MET A 94 13.33 2.88 8.76
CA MET A 94 14.03 3.60 7.71
C MET A 94 13.72 5.10 7.80
N SER A 95 14.59 5.93 7.20
CA SER A 95 14.32 7.36 7.09
C SER A 95 13.16 7.66 6.15
N ASP A 96 12.32 8.62 6.50
CA ASP A 96 11.22 9.11 5.69
C ASP A 96 11.65 9.92 4.45
N LYS A 97 12.94 10.18 4.27
CA LYS A 97 13.49 10.94 3.13
C LYS A 97 13.09 10.38 1.77
N ALA A 98 12.77 9.08 1.71
CA ALA A 98 12.29 8.44 0.49
C ALA A 98 10.90 8.93 0.07
N LEU A 99 10.07 9.39 1.01
CA LEU A 99 8.69 9.80 0.76
C LEU A 99 8.55 11.19 0.13
N LYS A 100 9.60 12.05 0.25
CA LYS A 100 9.63 13.40 -0.32
C LYS A 100 8.36 14.23 -0.02
N ASP A 101 7.87 14.11 1.19
CA ASP A 101 6.68 14.78 1.73
C ASP A 101 5.33 14.27 1.20
N ASP A 102 5.32 13.20 0.38
CA ASP A 102 4.08 12.58 -0.09
C ASP A 102 4.18 11.03 -0.22
N LEU A 103 3.02 10.38 -0.45
CA LEU A 103 2.91 8.96 -0.72
C LEU A 103 2.70 8.65 -2.22
N HIS A 104 2.73 9.65 -3.09
CA HIS A 104 2.46 9.49 -4.51
C HIS A 104 3.60 8.84 -5.28
N ASN A 105 4.83 9.04 -4.84
CA ASN A 105 5.98 8.48 -5.55
C ASN A 105 7.16 8.32 -4.59
N TYR A 106 7.40 7.10 -4.17
CA TYR A 106 8.52 6.82 -3.28
C TYR A 106 9.21 5.50 -3.63
N ARG A 107 10.44 5.36 -3.15
CA ARG A 107 11.20 4.11 -3.13
C ARG A 107 11.99 4.03 -1.84
N LEU A 108 11.73 3.00 -1.07
CA LEU A 108 12.43 2.72 0.18
C LEU A 108 13.83 2.11 -0.07
N ASP A 109 14.68 2.15 0.93
CA ASP A 109 16.06 1.65 0.86
C ASP A 109 16.15 0.14 0.57
N ASN A 110 15.10 -0.62 0.86
CA ASN A 110 15.03 -2.04 0.51
C ASN A 110 14.53 -2.30 -0.92
N GLY A 111 14.29 -1.26 -1.70
CA GLY A 111 13.86 -1.36 -3.09
C GLY A 111 12.35 -1.44 -3.31
N TYR A 112 11.53 -1.47 -2.25
CA TYR A 112 10.08 -1.35 -2.35
C TYR A 112 9.69 0.08 -2.73
N GLY A 113 8.80 0.22 -3.69
CA GLY A 113 8.36 1.54 -4.13
C GLY A 113 6.94 1.53 -4.67
N VAL A 114 6.30 2.69 -4.58
CA VAL A 114 4.95 2.92 -5.09
C VAL A 114 4.96 4.21 -5.91
N LYS A 115 4.22 4.19 -7.00
CA LYS A 115 3.89 5.37 -7.79
C LYS A 115 2.39 5.41 -8.02
N ILE A 116 1.74 6.44 -7.53
CA ILE A 116 0.36 6.76 -7.85
C ILE A 116 0.35 7.46 -9.21
N VAL A 117 -0.21 6.82 -10.21
CA VAL A 117 -0.30 7.36 -11.58
C VAL A 117 -1.55 8.19 -11.73
N VAL A 118 -2.68 7.65 -11.27
CA VAL A 118 -3.96 8.33 -11.16
C VAL A 118 -4.54 7.98 -9.77
N PRO A 119 -4.78 8.97 -8.92
CA PRO A 119 -5.31 8.73 -7.58
C PRO A 119 -6.57 7.86 -7.60
N LEU A 120 -6.61 6.87 -6.72
CA LEU A 120 -7.68 5.88 -6.56
C LEU A 120 -7.94 4.96 -7.77
N GLU A 121 -7.28 5.20 -8.91
CA GLU A 121 -7.56 4.47 -10.16
C GLU A 121 -6.37 3.66 -10.66
N HIS A 122 -5.15 4.19 -10.55
CA HIS A 122 -3.99 3.53 -11.13
C HIS A 122 -2.74 3.73 -10.29
N GLN A 123 -2.20 2.65 -9.76
CA GLN A 123 -0.97 2.61 -8.98
C GLN A 123 0.01 1.59 -9.59
N VAL A 124 1.29 1.89 -9.51
CA VAL A 124 2.37 0.96 -9.87
C VAL A 124 3.19 0.67 -8.61
N VAL A 125 3.18 -0.59 -8.20
CA VAL A 125 3.98 -1.08 -7.07
C VAL A 125 5.19 -1.80 -7.61
N THR A 126 6.37 -1.45 -7.12
CA THR A 126 7.63 -2.04 -7.58
C THR A 126 8.47 -2.53 -6.40
N TYR A 127 9.26 -3.54 -6.68
CA TYR A 127 10.32 -4.00 -5.80
C TYR A 127 11.53 -4.41 -6.63
N ALA A 128 12.73 -4.06 -6.20
CA ALA A 128 13.94 -4.50 -6.84
C ALA A 128 15.07 -4.66 -5.81
N ASP A 129 15.56 -5.88 -5.67
CA ASP A 129 16.76 -6.20 -4.91
C ASP A 129 17.90 -6.60 -5.88
N ALA A 130 18.82 -5.69 -6.09
CA ALA A 130 19.96 -5.92 -6.99
C ALA A 130 20.89 -7.04 -6.52
N LYS A 131 20.99 -7.30 -5.21
CA LYS A 131 21.84 -8.34 -4.64
C LYS A 131 21.30 -9.74 -4.88
N ARG A 132 19.96 -9.89 -4.80
CA ARG A 132 19.27 -11.16 -5.01
C ARG A 132 18.78 -11.34 -6.45
N GLN A 133 18.94 -10.31 -7.29
CA GLN A 133 18.42 -10.27 -8.66
C GLN A 133 16.91 -10.52 -8.75
N ASN A 134 16.18 -10.15 -7.73
CA ASN A 134 14.72 -10.24 -7.67
C ASN A 134 14.10 -8.91 -8.04
N SER A 135 13.08 -8.95 -8.89
CA SER A 135 12.27 -7.77 -9.19
C SER A 135 10.80 -8.15 -9.36
N ILE A 136 9.93 -7.26 -8.93
CA ILE A 136 8.48 -7.39 -9.08
C ILE A 136 7.94 -6.03 -9.52
N ALA A 137 6.99 -6.04 -10.44
CA ALA A 137 6.21 -4.88 -10.81
C ALA A 137 4.73 -5.29 -10.90
N LEU A 138 3.89 -4.56 -10.18
CA LEU A 138 2.44 -4.72 -10.21
C LEU A 138 1.84 -3.44 -10.79
N ASP A 139 1.05 -3.59 -11.84
CA ASP A 139 0.21 -2.52 -12.38
C ASP A 139 -1.20 -2.72 -11.80
N VAL A 140 -1.57 -1.88 -10.84
CA VAL A 140 -2.83 -1.99 -10.10
C VAL A 140 -3.80 -0.97 -10.66
N ARG A 141 -4.92 -1.43 -11.18
CA ARG A 141 -5.97 -0.58 -11.75
C ARG A 141 -7.30 -0.85 -11.09
N ALA A 142 -7.98 0.21 -10.71
CA ALA A 142 -9.35 0.10 -10.23
C ALA A 142 -10.23 -0.48 -11.34
N LEU A 143 -11.06 -1.46 -10.99
CA LEU A 143 -12.08 -1.96 -11.90
C LEU A 143 -13.20 -0.92 -12.02
N ASP A 144 -13.67 -0.68 -13.25
CA ASP A 144 -14.87 0.12 -13.46
C ASP A 144 -16.04 -0.59 -12.76
N ARG A 145 -16.67 0.08 -11.81
CA ARG A 145 -17.79 -0.46 -11.02
C ARG A 145 -19.01 -0.81 -11.87
N LYS A 146 -19.07 -0.33 -13.11
CA LYS A 146 -20.13 -0.66 -14.08
C LYS A 146 -19.93 -2.00 -14.78
N SER A 147 -18.74 -2.57 -14.71
CA SER A 147 -18.39 -3.82 -15.40
C SER A 147 -18.44 -5.06 -14.51
N VAL A 148 -18.76 -4.92 -13.23
CA VAL A 148 -18.99 -6.06 -12.33
C VAL A 148 -20.47 -6.41 -12.38
N VAL A 149 -20.83 -7.22 -13.34
CA VAL A 149 -22.15 -7.87 -13.46
C VAL A 149 -22.02 -9.31 -13.01
#